data_45bcf47254adb3b4407e1d7bf564ff42
#
_entry.id   45bcf47254adb3b4407e1d7bf564ff42
#
_cell.length_a   1.000
_cell.length_b   1.000
_cell.length_c   1.000
_cell.angle_alpha   90.00
_cell.angle_beta   90.00
_cell.angle_gamma   90.00
#
_symmetry.space_group_name_H-M   'P 1'
#
loop_
_entity.id
_entity.type
_entity.pdbx_description
1 polymer ?
#
loop_
_entity_poly.entity_id
_entity_poly.type
_entity_poly.pdbx_seq_one_letter_code
_entity_poly.pdbx_strand_id
1 'polypeptide(L)'
;MPEPTPERDRVCYFLGAGFSSAFDLPNTTVLLTRVHALARKHSMPLERHLKDAYKFFYPEESASFIPEVVDFFSVLRAYEEVGKGVPGAFEHPALLTDLKMAIARILCEEVRETQLPAGGWKTVGEIIRKGNVIVTTNWDLMVEFYAKHMSVPMRLGWEPNEEYLSVIKLHGSVDWSLKKELRTGASEYVALRQLQNTPRAYSLPIVNEEVVRIQALENMNRNWQLIKAHTTRPHMIVMSQGKSVEMEPIRPMWTGAYSALSRARELQIVGYSIPPDDIEIRALLRAGVARGPEPAQVVVHNPDPSVHMRVRTYVQQSARSEYRPFTVR
;
A
#
# COMPACT_ATOMS: atom_id res chain seq x y z
N MET A 1 2.52 -16.95 39.20
CA MET A 1 2.47 -16.27 37.88
C MET A 1 1.35 -16.95 37.12
N PRO A 2 0.42 -16.23 36.53
CA PRO A 2 -0.58 -16.88 35.68
C PRO A 2 0.15 -17.56 34.52
N GLU A 3 -0.22 -18.81 34.23
CA GLU A 3 0.27 -19.51 33.04
C GLU A 3 0.01 -18.65 31.80
N PRO A 4 0.98 -18.54 30.88
CA PRO A 4 0.73 -17.83 29.65
C PRO A 4 -0.42 -18.49 28.92
N THR A 5 -1.50 -17.76 28.69
CA THR A 5 -2.62 -18.18 27.87
C THR A 5 -2.07 -18.76 26.57
N PRO A 6 -2.49 -19.96 26.15
CA PRO A 6 -1.98 -20.55 24.91
C PRO A 6 -2.17 -19.53 23.78
N GLU A 7 -1.06 -19.15 23.13
CA GLU A 7 -1.09 -18.26 21.98
C GLU A 7 -2.04 -18.88 20.96
N ARG A 8 -3.22 -18.27 20.80
CA ARG A 8 -4.17 -18.70 19.75
C ARG A 8 -3.48 -18.61 18.41
N ASP A 9 -3.79 -19.53 17.52
CA ASP A 9 -3.25 -19.61 16.18
C ASP A 9 -3.44 -18.27 15.45
N ARG A 10 -2.38 -17.47 15.36
CA ARG A 10 -2.43 -16.16 14.72
C ARG A 10 -2.31 -16.34 13.22
N VAL A 11 -3.33 -15.87 12.52
CA VAL A 11 -3.32 -15.81 11.06
C VAL A 11 -2.72 -14.48 10.66
N CYS A 12 -1.67 -14.54 9.84
CA CYS A 12 -1.10 -13.37 9.17
C CYS A 12 -1.56 -13.36 7.71
N TYR A 13 -2.22 -12.29 7.31
CA TYR A 13 -2.64 -12.06 5.93
C TYR A 13 -1.63 -11.16 5.24
N PHE A 14 -1.08 -11.61 4.13
CA PHE A 14 -0.25 -10.78 3.24
C PHE A 14 -1.06 -10.38 2.02
N LEU A 15 -1.47 -9.10 1.95
CA LEU A 15 -2.34 -8.60 0.90
C LEU A 15 -1.56 -7.84 -0.16
N GLY A 16 -1.77 -8.19 -1.43
CA GLY A 16 -1.28 -7.42 -2.58
C GLY A 16 -2.42 -6.77 -3.38
N ALA A 17 -2.08 -6.10 -4.48
CA ALA A 17 -3.01 -5.35 -5.31
C ALA A 17 -4.20 -6.17 -5.83
N GLY A 18 -4.01 -7.48 -6.04
CA GLY A 18 -5.10 -8.38 -6.43
C GLY A 18 -6.21 -8.53 -5.38
N PHE A 19 -5.92 -8.30 -4.09
CA PHE A 19 -6.97 -8.21 -3.07
C PHE A 19 -7.91 -7.05 -3.38
N SER A 20 -7.38 -5.85 -3.59
CA SER A 20 -8.18 -4.67 -3.87
C SER A 20 -8.84 -4.70 -5.25
N SER A 21 -8.18 -5.32 -6.24
CA SER A 21 -8.76 -5.52 -7.58
C SER A 21 -9.98 -6.42 -7.59
N ALA A 22 -10.10 -7.34 -6.65
CA ALA A 22 -11.30 -8.16 -6.48
C ALA A 22 -12.54 -7.32 -6.10
N PHE A 23 -12.32 -6.08 -5.69
CA PHE A 23 -13.35 -5.08 -5.36
C PHE A 23 -13.31 -3.90 -6.34
N ASP A 24 -12.88 -4.15 -7.58
CA ASP A 24 -12.84 -3.20 -8.69
C ASP A 24 -11.86 -2.03 -8.54
N LEU A 25 -10.95 -2.05 -7.54
CA LEU A 25 -9.89 -1.04 -7.50
C LEU A 25 -8.84 -1.30 -8.58
N PRO A 26 -8.25 -0.24 -9.15
CA PRO A 26 -7.24 -0.38 -10.18
C PRO A 26 -5.97 -1.02 -9.62
N ASN A 27 -5.49 -2.03 -10.31
CA ASN A 27 -4.17 -2.61 -10.08
C ASN A 27 -3.08 -1.86 -10.88
N THR A 28 -1.85 -2.32 -10.79
CA THR A 28 -0.69 -1.71 -11.44
C THR A 28 -0.83 -1.61 -12.96
N THR A 29 -1.50 -2.57 -13.61
CA THR A 29 -1.63 -2.60 -15.08
C THR A 29 -2.57 -1.53 -15.65
N VAL A 30 -3.58 -1.09 -14.89
CA VAL A 30 -4.56 -0.11 -15.36
C VAL A 30 -4.39 1.27 -14.72
N LEU A 31 -3.53 1.38 -13.71
CA LEU A 31 -3.42 2.58 -12.88
C LEU A 31 -3.01 3.82 -13.68
N LEU A 32 -2.00 3.73 -14.56
CA LEU A 32 -1.60 4.87 -15.41
C LEU A 32 -2.68 5.26 -16.42
N THR A 33 -3.46 4.31 -16.93
CA THR A 33 -4.61 4.61 -17.80
C THR A 33 -5.64 5.46 -17.04
N ARG A 34 -5.90 5.13 -15.77
CA ARG A 34 -6.79 5.93 -14.90
C ARG A 34 -6.20 7.32 -14.61
N VAL A 35 -4.89 7.43 -14.38
CA VAL A 35 -4.21 8.71 -14.22
C VAL A 35 -4.37 9.59 -15.47
N HIS A 36 -4.20 9.01 -16.66
CA HIS A 36 -4.45 9.74 -17.92
C HIS A 36 -5.88 10.25 -18.04
N ALA A 37 -6.87 9.41 -17.75
CA ALA A 37 -8.27 9.82 -17.77
C ALA A 37 -8.54 10.98 -16.80
N LEU A 38 -7.97 10.90 -15.59
CA LEU A 38 -8.07 11.96 -14.57
C LEU A 38 -7.38 13.25 -15.04
N ALA A 39 -6.18 13.15 -15.61
CA ALA A 39 -5.40 14.29 -16.08
C ALA A 39 -6.11 15.04 -17.22
N ARG A 40 -6.68 14.32 -18.19
CA ARG A 40 -7.49 14.91 -19.25
C ARG A 40 -8.71 15.66 -18.73
N LYS A 41 -9.35 15.12 -17.70
CA LYS A 41 -10.56 15.71 -17.13
C LYS A 41 -10.28 16.95 -16.25
N HIS A 42 -9.18 16.95 -15.50
CA HIS A 42 -8.99 17.88 -14.39
C HIS A 42 -7.64 18.62 -14.36
N SER A 43 -6.63 18.18 -15.09
CA SER A 43 -5.27 18.72 -14.96
C SER A 43 -4.49 18.66 -16.28
N MET A 44 -4.72 19.63 -17.15
CA MET A 44 -3.97 19.79 -18.40
C MET A 44 -2.45 19.78 -18.23
N PRO A 45 -1.84 20.41 -17.19
CA PRO A 45 -0.40 20.32 -16.98
C PRO A 45 0.10 18.89 -16.81
N LEU A 46 -0.54 18.07 -15.97
CA LEU A 46 -0.13 16.67 -15.76
C LEU A 46 -0.22 15.85 -17.06
N GLU A 47 -1.27 16.02 -17.85
CA GLU A 47 -1.41 15.32 -19.13
C GLU A 47 -0.24 15.65 -20.08
N ARG A 48 0.12 16.93 -20.17
CA ARG A 48 1.24 17.38 -20.99
C ARG A 48 2.56 16.80 -20.49
N HIS A 49 2.83 16.89 -19.18
CA HIS A 49 4.05 16.37 -18.59
C HIS A 49 4.21 14.85 -18.80
N LEU A 50 3.10 14.09 -18.74
CA LEU A 50 3.11 12.66 -19.04
C LEU A 50 3.47 12.39 -20.50
N LYS A 51 2.86 13.12 -21.44
CA LYS A 51 3.17 12.99 -22.87
C LYS A 51 4.63 13.33 -23.18
N ASP A 52 5.14 14.40 -22.57
CA ASP A 52 6.54 14.81 -22.73
C ASP A 52 7.49 13.74 -22.16
N ALA A 53 7.16 13.15 -20.99
CA ALA A 53 7.94 12.09 -20.41
C ALA A 53 7.94 10.82 -21.28
N TYR A 54 6.78 10.42 -21.81
CA TYR A 54 6.72 9.23 -22.68
C TYR A 54 7.50 9.43 -23.96
N LYS A 55 7.38 10.60 -24.58
CA LYS A 55 8.18 10.93 -25.76
C LYS A 55 9.69 10.93 -25.49
N PHE A 56 10.09 11.31 -24.28
CA PHE A 56 11.50 11.34 -23.89
C PHE A 56 12.05 9.94 -23.56
N PHE A 57 11.31 9.17 -22.77
CA PHE A 57 11.79 7.86 -22.27
C PHE A 57 11.45 6.68 -23.20
N TYR A 58 10.43 6.83 -24.05
CA TYR A 58 9.94 5.78 -24.95
C TYR A 58 9.73 6.34 -26.37
N PRO A 59 10.79 6.89 -27.01
CA PRO A 59 10.67 7.62 -28.27
C PRO A 59 10.22 6.75 -29.46
N GLU A 60 10.46 5.46 -29.39
CA GLU A 60 10.08 4.49 -30.46
C GLU A 60 8.63 4.00 -30.33
N GLU A 61 7.94 4.35 -29.25
CA GLU A 61 6.59 3.90 -29.01
C GLU A 61 5.54 4.80 -29.68
N SER A 62 4.36 4.24 -29.94
CA SER A 62 3.26 4.98 -30.54
C SER A 62 2.74 6.11 -29.64
N ALA A 63 2.11 7.12 -30.23
CA ALA A 63 1.51 8.22 -29.48
C ALA A 63 0.40 7.81 -28.49
N SER A 64 -0.12 6.59 -28.61
CA SER A 64 -1.12 6.00 -27.70
C SER A 64 -0.51 5.09 -26.63
N PHE A 65 0.81 4.88 -26.67
CA PHE A 65 1.50 4.04 -25.69
C PHE A 65 1.37 4.62 -24.28
N ILE A 66 1.06 3.74 -23.33
CA ILE A 66 1.06 4.02 -21.90
C ILE A 66 1.91 2.93 -21.26
N PRO A 67 3.05 3.28 -20.65
CA PRO A 67 3.93 2.31 -20.03
C PRO A 67 3.25 1.64 -18.83
N GLU A 68 3.80 0.53 -18.40
CA GLU A 68 3.41 -0.08 -17.13
C GLU A 68 3.88 0.80 -15.97
N VAL A 69 3.07 0.91 -14.91
CA VAL A 69 3.31 1.90 -13.85
C VAL A 69 4.63 1.67 -13.10
N VAL A 70 5.01 0.41 -12.88
CA VAL A 70 6.24 0.05 -12.16
C VAL A 70 7.47 0.41 -12.98
N ASP A 71 7.43 0.10 -14.29
CA ASP A 71 8.49 0.46 -15.23
C ASP A 71 8.65 1.99 -15.30
N PHE A 72 7.55 2.70 -15.49
CA PHE A 72 7.59 4.15 -15.61
C PHE A 72 8.13 4.84 -14.35
N PHE A 73 7.73 4.40 -13.18
CA PHE A 73 8.28 4.93 -11.92
C PHE A 73 9.76 4.60 -11.75
N SER A 74 10.18 3.39 -12.16
CA SER A 74 11.58 2.98 -12.08
C SER A 74 12.46 3.85 -12.99
N VAL A 75 11.99 4.10 -14.22
CA VAL A 75 12.69 4.97 -15.19
C VAL A 75 12.77 6.41 -14.68
N LEU A 76 11.63 6.98 -14.23
CA LEU A 76 11.62 8.35 -13.70
C LEU A 76 12.58 8.51 -12.53
N ARG A 77 12.57 7.56 -11.60
CA ARG A 77 13.39 7.63 -10.40
C ARG A 77 14.87 7.45 -10.70
N ALA A 78 15.22 6.47 -11.51
CA ALA A 78 16.59 6.28 -11.95
C ALA A 78 17.12 7.55 -12.65
N TYR A 79 16.26 8.18 -13.46
CA TYR A 79 16.63 9.38 -14.17
C TYR A 79 16.76 10.61 -13.25
N GLU A 80 15.95 10.74 -12.20
CA GLU A 80 16.13 11.81 -11.20
C GLU A 80 17.51 11.75 -10.54
N GLU A 81 18.11 10.58 -10.42
CA GLU A 81 19.46 10.41 -9.84
C GLU A 81 20.56 10.69 -10.85
N VAL A 82 20.47 10.18 -12.07
CA VAL A 82 21.53 10.30 -13.09
C VAL A 82 21.41 11.53 -13.98
N GLY A 83 20.22 12.08 -14.13
CA GLY A 83 19.97 13.26 -14.98
C GLY A 83 20.34 14.61 -14.36
N LYS A 84 20.69 14.63 -13.07
CA LYS A 84 21.06 15.86 -12.37
C LYS A 84 22.28 16.53 -13.02
N GLY A 85 22.09 17.76 -13.52
CA GLY A 85 23.17 18.55 -14.13
C GLY A 85 23.54 18.15 -15.55
N VAL A 86 22.82 17.27 -16.20
CA VAL A 86 23.02 16.91 -17.61
C VAL A 86 22.32 17.94 -18.50
N PRO A 87 23.03 18.61 -19.42
CA PRO A 87 22.41 19.55 -20.38
C PRO A 87 21.39 18.84 -21.27
N GLY A 88 20.20 19.42 -21.43
CA GLY A 88 19.09 18.79 -22.17
C GLY A 88 18.36 17.66 -21.46
N ALA A 89 18.62 17.49 -20.17
CA ALA A 89 17.90 16.55 -19.33
C ALA A 89 16.39 16.84 -19.30
N PHE A 90 15.60 15.79 -19.09
CA PHE A 90 14.17 15.93 -18.88
C PHE A 90 13.90 16.65 -17.56
N GLU A 91 13.32 17.84 -17.63
CA GLU A 91 13.11 18.69 -16.47
C GLU A 91 11.62 18.80 -16.11
N HIS A 92 11.10 17.82 -15.37
CA HIS A 92 9.79 17.89 -14.73
C HIS A 92 9.88 17.44 -13.27
N PRO A 93 10.50 18.23 -12.39
CA PRO A 93 10.79 17.85 -11.01
C PRO A 93 9.54 17.57 -10.17
N ALA A 94 8.37 18.04 -10.61
CA ALA A 94 7.10 17.78 -9.94
C ALA A 94 6.38 16.51 -10.44
N LEU A 95 6.79 15.89 -11.55
CA LEU A 95 6.03 14.84 -12.20
C LEU A 95 5.76 13.63 -11.28
N LEU A 96 6.77 13.15 -10.59
CA LEU A 96 6.60 12.02 -9.64
C LEU A 96 5.62 12.38 -8.52
N THR A 97 5.67 13.61 -8.01
CA THR A 97 4.74 14.10 -7.00
C THR A 97 3.32 14.20 -7.55
N ASP A 98 3.15 14.76 -8.73
CA ASP A 98 1.85 14.91 -9.38
C ASP A 98 1.22 13.54 -9.69
N LEU A 99 2.03 12.56 -10.08
CA LEU A 99 1.61 11.18 -10.26
C LEU A 99 1.12 10.55 -8.95
N LYS A 100 1.90 10.66 -7.86
CA LYS A 100 1.51 10.16 -6.53
C LYS A 100 0.19 10.80 -6.07
N MET A 101 0.03 12.10 -6.30
CA MET A 101 -1.21 12.83 -5.98
C MET A 101 -2.40 12.36 -6.81
N ALA A 102 -2.22 12.14 -8.12
CA ALA A 102 -3.27 11.64 -8.99
C ALA A 102 -3.69 10.22 -8.61
N ILE A 103 -2.72 9.33 -8.32
CA ILE A 103 -2.98 7.97 -7.85
C ILE A 103 -3.73 7.99 -6.51
N ALA A 104 -3.28 8.79 -5.55
CA ALA A 104 -3.95 8.91 -4.26
C ALA A 104 -5.42 9.34 -4.43
N ARG A 105 -5.68 10.28 -5.32
CA ARG A 105 -7.04 10.71 -5.64
C ARG A 105 -7.89 9.58 -6.20
N ILE A 106 -7.38 8.85 -7.21
CA ILE A 106 -8.09 7.74 -7.83
C ILE A 106 -8.43 6.68 -6.78
N LEU A 107 -7.44 6.21 -6.03
CA LEU A 107 -7.62 5.15 -5.05
C LEU A 107 -8.62 5.55 -3.95
N CYS A 108 -8.63 6.81 -3.52
CA CYS A 108 -9.56 7.28 -2.51
C CYS A 108 -10.98 7.46 -3.05
N GLU A 109 -11.14 7.93 -4.29
CA GLU A 109 -12.46 8.06 -4.93
C GLU A 109 -13.06 6.66 -5.14
N GLU A 110 -12.27 5.71 -5.65
CA GLU A 110 -12.75 4.35 -5.94
C GLU A 110 -13.07 3.54 -4.68
N VAL A 111 -12.31 3.65 -3.60
CA VAL A 111 -12.66 2.99 -2.33
C VAL A 111 -14.03 3.42 -1.81
N ARG A 112 -14.44 4.67 -2.02
CA ARG A 112 -15.75 5.18 -1.59
C ARG A 112 -16.91 4.62 -2.41
N GLU A 113 -16.66 4.36 -3.68
CA GLU A 113 -17.65 3.86 -4.63
C GLU A 113 -17.77 2.34 -4.59
N THR A 114 -16.82 1.67 -3.90
CA THR A 114 -16.78 0.21 -3.84
C THR A 114 -18.01 -0.35 -3.15
N GLN A 115 -18.71 -1.24 -3.84
CA GLN A 115 -19.78 -2.05 -3.30
C GLN A 115 -19.26 -3.48 -3.15
N LEU A 116 -19.45 -4.06 -1.94
CA LEU A 116 -19.11 -5.47 -1.75
C LEU A 116 -20.11 -6.35 -2.50
N PRO A 117 -19.63 -7.29 -3.31
CA PRO A 117 -20.49 -8.33 -3.87
C PRO A 117 -21.11 -9.16 -2.73
N ALA A 118 -22.29 -9.74 -2.96
CA ALA A 118 -23.09 -10.41 -1.93
C ALA A 118 -22.35 -11.48 -1.13
N GLY A 119 -21.36 -12.18 -1.73
CA GLY A 119 -20.47 -13.13 -1.05
C GLY A 119 -19.23 -12.56 -0.38
N GLY A 120 -18.85 -11.32 -0.74
CA GLY A 120 -17.58 -10.70 -0.34
C GLY A 120 -17.50 -10.40 1.16
N TRP A 121 -18.63 -10.18 1.83
CA TRP A 121 -18.66 -9.90 3.26
C TRP A 121 -18.11 -11.05 4.13
N LYS A 122 -18.31 -12.30 3.74
CA LYS A 122 -17.79 -13.45 4.48
C LYS A 122 -16.26 -13.47 4.39
N THR A 123 -15.70 -13.39 3.18
CA THR A 123 -14.24 -13.40 2.97
C THR A 123 -13.56 -12.20 3.62
N VAL A 124 -14.13 -11.00 3.46
CA VAL A 124 -13.60 -9.80 4.11
C VAL A 124 -13.69 -9.91 5.62
N GLY A 125 -14.78 -10.46 6.17
CA GLY A 125 -14.96 -10.64 7.60
C GLY A 125 -14.01 -11.67 8.23
N GLU A 126 -13.53 -12.64 7.46
CA GLU A 126 -12.48 -13.57 7.90
C GLU A 126 -11.12 -12.88 7.98
N ILE A 127 -10.82 -11.97 7.04
CA ILE A 127 -9.57 -11.22 6.97
C ILE A 127 -9.58 -10.07 7.98
N ILE A 128 -10.64 -9.26 7.97
CA ILE A 128 -10.78 -8.05 8.80
C ILE A 128 -11.45 -8.44 10.12
N ARG A 129 -10.64 -8.95 11.02
CA ARG A 129 -11.07 -9.46 12.33
C ARG A 129 -10.08 -9.06 13.41
N LYS A 130 -10.57 -8.84 14.63
CA LYS A 130 -9.74 -8.69 15.82
C LYS A 130 -8.79 -9.86 15.99
N GLY A 131 -7.56 -9.57 16.40
CA GLY A 131 -6.50 -10.56 16.59
C GLY A 131 -5.77 -10.98 15.33
N ASN A 132 -6.30 -10.69 14.13
CA ASN A 132 -5.58 -10.89 12.88
C ASN A 132 -4.50 -9.83 12.66
N VAL A 133 -3.51 -10.21 11.87
CA VAL A 133 -2.46 -9.30 11.40
C VAL A 133 -2.53 -9.22 9.87
N ILE A 134 -2.60 -8.02 9.36
CA ILE A 134 -2.52 -7.75 7.93
C ILE A 134 -1.19 -7.06 7.63
N VAL A 135 -0.40 -7.67 6.77
CA VAL A 135 0.76 -7.06 6.12
C VAL A 135 0.37 -6.77 4.68
N THR A 136 0.55 -5.55 4.22
CA THR A 136 0.13 -5.19 2.85
C THR A 136 1.12 -4.28 2.14
N THR A 137 1.24 -4.48 0.84
CA THR A 137 1.96 -3.59 -0.07
C THR A 137 1.05 -2.53 -0.71
N ASN A 138 -0.26 -2.62 -0.47
CA ASN A 138 -1.25 -1.74 -1.08
C ASN A 138 -1.25 -0.34 -0.47
N TRP A 139 -1.33 0.67 -1.33
CA TRP A 139 -1.46 2.07 -0.93
C TRP A 139 -2.87 2.48 -0.56
N ASP A 140 -3.88 1.75 -1.07
CA ASP A 140 -5.30 2.05 -0.88
C ASP A 140 -5.76 1.90 0.59
N LEU A 141 -6.99 2.29 0.85
CA LEU A 141 -7.61 2.30 2.17
C LEU A 141 -8.72 1.24 2.32
N MET A 142 -8.67 0.17 1.52
CA MET A 142 -9.71 -0.88 1.57
C MET A 142 -9.81 -1.54 2.93
N VAL A 143 -8.68 -1.88 3.53
CA VAL A 143 -8.64 -2.51 4.86
C VAL A 143 -9.22 -1.58 5.92
N GLU A 144 -8.80 -0.31 5.89
CA GLU A 144 -9.29 0.72 6.81
C GLU A 144 -10.78 1.00 6.63
N PHE A 145 -11.23 1.06 5.38
CA PHE A 145 -12.64 1.28 5.04
C PHE A 145 -13.52 0.15 5.60
N TYR A 146 -13.15 -1.10 5.37
CA TYR A 146 -13.93 -2.23 5.86
C TYR A 146 -13.82 -2.43 7.36
N ALA A 147 -12.65 -2.23 7.97
CA ALA A 147 -12.50 -2.25 9.41
C ALA A 147 -13.44 -1.24 10.09
N LYS A 148 -13.54 -0.03 9.53
CA LYS A 148 -14.49 0.99 9.99
C LYS A 148 -15.93 0.55 9.80
N HIS A 149 -16.28 0.04 8.62
CA HIS A 149 -17.65 -0.37 8.29
C HIS A 149 -18.14 -1.53 9.19
N MET A 150 -17.23 -2.46 9.50
CA MET A 150 -17.50 -3.62 10.36
C MET A 150 -17.31 -3.31 11.85
N SER A 151 -16.97 -2.07 12.21
CA SER A 151 -16.68 -1.66 13.59
C SER A 151 -15.57 -2.49 14.25
N VAL A 152 -14.58 -2.94 13.46
CA VAL A 152 -13.40 -3.65 13.94
C VAL A 152 -12.34 -2.62 14.34
N PRO A 153 -11.95 -2.53 15.63
CA PRO A 153 -10.89 -1.64 16.04
C PRO A 153 -9.57 -2.05 15.41
N MET A 154 -8.85 -1.09 14.86
CA MET A 154 -7.65 -1.29 14.06
C MET A 154 -6.49 -0.46 14.61
N ARG A 155 -5.28 -1.01 14.54
CA ARG A 155 -4.02 -0.29 14.79
C ARG A 155 -3.07 -0.42 13.60
N LEU A 156 -2.37 0.67 13.31
CA LEU A 156 -1.24 0.65 12.37
C LEU A 156 0.02 0.19 13.11
N GLY A 157 0.79 -0.69 12.46
CA GLY A 157 1.94 -1.33 13.07
C GLY A 157 1.60 -2.68 13.68
N TRP A 158 2.61 -3.34 14.22
CA TRP A 158 2.45 -4.63 14.84
C TRP A 158 2.58 -4.53 16.36
N GLU A 159 1.49 -4.85 17.04
CA GLU A 159 1.47 -5.16 18.46
C GLU A 159 0.66 -6.46 18.63
N PRO A 160 1.19 -7.46 19.32
CA PRO A 160 0.46 -8.69 19.58
C PRO A 160 -0.71 -8.41 20.54
N ASN A 161 -1.87 -8.10 20.01
CA ASN A 161 -3.05 -7.76 20.77
C ASN A 161 -4.29 -8.34 20.10
N GLU A 162 -5.07 -9.14 20.86
CA GLU A 162 -6.31 -9.76 20.38
C GLU A 162 -7.49 -8.75 20.28
N GLU A 163 -7.36 -7.57 20.88
CA GLU A 163 -8.40 -6.54 20.89
C GLU A 163 -8.50 -5.75 19.58
N TYR A 164 -7.46 -5.79 18.74
CA TYR A 164 -7.31 -4.99 17.54
C TYR A 164 -6.96 -5.84 16.33
N LEU A 165 -7.34 -5.34 15.15
CA LEU A 165 -6.74 -5.72 13.89
C LEU A 165 -5.43 -4.96 13.73
N SER A 166 -4.29 -5.64 13.60
CA SER A 166 -3.01 -5.01 13.31
C SER A 166 -2.84 -4.86 11.80
N VAL A 167 -2.54 -3.65 11.32
CA VAL A 167 -2.33 -3.37 9.89
C VAL A 167 -0.95 -2.77 9.68
N ILE A 168 -0.16 -3.40 8.83
CA ILE A 168 1.23 -3.06 8.53
C ILE A 168 1.34 -2.77 7.04
N LYS A 169 1.56 -1.50 6.67
CA LYS A 169 1.67 -1.07 5.26
C LYS A 169 3.14 -0.86 4.90
N LEU A 170 3.66 -1.71 4.03
CA LEU A 170 5.09 -1.76 3.69
C LEU A 170 5.51 -0.72 2.65
N HIS A 171 4.58 -0.24 1.85
CA HIS A 171 4.83 0.76 0.82
C HIS A 171 4.17 2.11 1.12
N GLY A 172 3.90 2.40 2.40
CA GLY A 172 3.18 3.61 2.77
C GLY A 172 1.70 3.57 2.43
N SER A 173 1.06 4.73 2.36
CA SER A 173 -0.38 4.84 2.14
C SER A 173 -0.74 6.18 1.49
N VAL A 174 -1.87 6.19 0.78
CA VAL A 174 -2.40 7.41 0.16
C VAL A 174 -2.75 8.50 1.18
N ASP A 175 -2.98 8.14 2.44
CA ASP A 175 -3.31 9.05 3.54
C ASP A 175 -2.13 9.36 4.47
N TRP A 176 -0.92 8.92 4.14
CA TRP A 176 0.29 9.22 4.91
C TRP A 176 1.04 10.41 4.33
N SER A 177 1.69 11.19 5.18
CA SER A 177 2.61 12.26 4.78
C SER A 177 3.77 12.39 5.76
N LEU A 178 4.95 12.79 5.28
CA LEU A 178 6.08 13.08 6.13
C LEU A 178 5.85 14.41 6.86
N LYS A 179 6.10 14.47 8.17
CA LYS A 179 5.97 15.71 8.97
C LYS A 179 6.78 16.85 8.39
N LYS A 180 7.99 16.58 7.91
CA LYS A 180 8.86 17.59 7.28
C LYS A 180 8.30 18.20 5.98
N GLU A 181 7.33 17.51 5.35
CA GLU A 181 6.67 17.99 4.14
C GLU A 181 5.39 18.79 4.45
N LEU A 182 4.93 18.73 5.69
CA LEU A 182 3.84 19.58 6.15
C LEU A 182 4.40 21.00 6.33
N ARG A 183 3.98 21.92 5.48
CA ARG A 183 4.41 23.32 5.63
C ARG A 183 3.89 23.88 6.96
N THR A 184 4.81 24.45 7.74
CA THR A 184 4.55 25.09 9.03
C THR A 184 3.47 26.16 8.92
N GLY A 185 2.49 26.12 9.83
CA GLY A 185 1.51 27.17 10.10
C GLY A 185 0.05 26.69 10.06
N ALA A 186 -0.54 26.50 8.90
CA ALA A 186 -1.96 26.16 8.79
C ALA A 186 -2.25 24.66 8.75
N SER A 187 -1.34 23.86 8.17
CA SER A 187 -1.54 22.43 7.95
C SER A 187 -1.31 21.60 9.21
N GLU A 188 -0.35 21.96 10.04
CA GLU A 188 -0.09 21.29 11.32
C GLU A 188 -1.27 21.48 12.29
N TYR A 189 -1.83 22.69 12.30
CA TYR A 189 -2.99 23.02 13.13
C TYR A 189 -4.27 22.31 12.67
N VAL A 190 -4.48 22.18 11.36
CA VAL A 190 -5.62 21.47 10.78
C VAL A 190 -5.50 19.96 10.99
N ALA A 191 -4.31 19.39 10.78
CA ALA A 191 -4.06 17.96 11.01
C ALA A 191 -4.20 17.61 12.50
N LEU A 192 -3.61 18.40 13.40
CA LEU A 192 -3.70 18.19 14.85
C LEU A 192 -5.13 18.42 15.39
N ARG A 193 -5.85 19.42 14.90
CA ARG A 193 -7.23 19.69 15.33
C ARG A 193 -8.22 18.64 14.83
N GLN A 194 -7.99 18.08 13.64
CA GLN A 194 -8.79 16.96 13.11
C GLN A 194 -8.51 15.67 13.88
N LEU A 195 -7.27 15.43 14.30
CA LEU A 195 -6.90 14.30 15.16
C LEU A 195 -7.55 14.40 16.55
N GLN A 196 -7.73 15.60 17.08
CA GLN A 196 -8.37 15.83 18.39
C GLN A 196 -9.91 15.62 18.38
N ASN A 197 -10.55 15.80 17.23
CA ASN A 197 -12.00 15.68 17.06
C ASN A 197 -12.45 14.30 16.55
N THR A 198 -11.54 13.34 16.37
CA THR A 198 -11.89 11.96 16.01
C THR A 198 -12.39 11.20 17.24
N PRO A 199 -13.45 10.40 17.15
CA PRO A 199 -13.83 9.49 18.22
C PRO A 199 -12.62 8.66 18.66
N ARG A 200 -12.39 8.52 19.96
CA ARG A 200 -11.23 7.82 20.55
C ARG A 200 -10.96 6.41 20.00
N ALA A 201 -11.96 5.77 19.42
CA ALA A 201 -11.81 4.47 18.74
C ALA A 201 -10.94 4.50 17.48
N TYR A 202 -10.67 5.68 16.94
CA TYR A 202 -9.86 5.92 15.74
C TYR A 202 -8.67 6.84 16.00
N SER A 203 -8.21 6.95 17.26
CA SER A 203 -6.94 7.60 17.56
C SER A 203 -5.84 6.77 16.91
N LEU A 204 -5.58 7.08 15.64
CA LEU A 204 -4.54 6.45 14.86
C LEU A 204 -3.23 6.96 15.41
N PRO A 205 -2.36 6.06 15.86
CA PRO A 205 -1.06 6.46 16.31
C PRO A 205 -0.36 7.17 15.16
N ILE A 206 0.40 8.17 15.48
CA ILE A 206 1.54 8.61 14.72
C ILE A 206 2.24 7.31 14.25
N VAL A 207 2.33 7.10 12.94
CA VAL A 207 2.96 5.89 12.38
C VAL A 207 4.39 5.76 12.94
N ASN A 208 5.03 6.90 13.16
CA ASN A 208 6.20 7.16 13.97
C ASN A 208 6.35 8.69 14.12
N GLU A 209 7.45 9.17 14.72
CA GLU A 209 7.71 10.61 14.88
C GLU A 209 7.80 11.37 13.54
N GLU A 210 8.04 10.70 12.43
CA GLU A 210 8.27 11.31 11.10
C GLU A 210 7.06 11.25 10.18
N VAL A 211 6.15 10.30 10.37
CA VAL A 211 5.00 10.07 9.49
C VAL A 211 3.70 10.35 10.22
N VAL A 212 2.88 11.19 9.64
CA VAL A 212 1.53 11.49 10.12
C VAL A 212 0.50 10.97 9.13
N ARG A 213 -0.65 10.60 9.64
CA ARG A 213 -1.81 10.26 8.83
C ARG A 213 -2.68 11.47 8.60
N ILE A 214 -2.98 11.73 7.35
CA ILE A 214 -3.94 12.75 6.95
C ILE A 214 -5.31 12.08 6.95
N GLN A 215 -6.25 12.59 7.73
CA GLN A 215 -7.62 12.07 7.75
C GLN A 215 -8.28 12.23 6.38
N ALA A 216 -8.20 11.18 5.57
CA ALA A 216 -8.54 11.28 4.17
C ALA A 216 -10.01 10.96 3.88
N LEU A 217 -10.55 9.90 4.45
CA LEU A 217 -11.81 9.33 3.96
C LEU A 217 -13.07 10.15 4.23
N GLU A 218 -13.15 10.90 5.31
CA GLU A 218 -14.37 11.68 5.64
C GLU A 218 -14.38 13.07 5.04
N ASN A 219 -13.21 13.64 4.79
CA ASN A 219 -13.06 15.04 4.39
C ASN A 219 -12.48 15.25 2.99
N MET A 220 -12.13 14.20 2.24
CA MET A 220 -11.43 14.36 0.96
C MET A 220 -12.22 15.14 -0.09
N ASN A 221 -13.55 15.07 -0.14
CA ASN A 221 -14.33 15.87 -1.09
C ASN A 221 -14.33 17.37 -0.76
N ARG A 222 -14.29 17.73 0.53
CA ARG A 222 -14.15 19.14 0.96
C ARG A 222 -12.69 19.58 0.96
N ASN A 223 -11.77 18.67 1.25
CA ASN A 223 -10.36 18.98 1.47
C ASN A 223 -9.47 18.68 0.28
N TRP A 224 -9.97 18.08 -0.83
CA TRP A 224 -9.14 17.94 -2.02
C TRP A 224 -8.65 19.28 -2.56
N GLN A 225 -9.49 20.31 -2.51
CA GLN A 225 -9.05 21.69 -2.79
C GLN A 225 -8.08 22.22 -1.74
N LEU A 226 -8.23 21.83 -0.47
CA LEU A 226 -7.31 22.16 0.61
C LEU A 226 -6.00 21.37 0.51
N ILE A 227 -6.04 20.09 0.14
CA ILE A 227 -4.82 19.29 -0.13
C ILE A 227 -4.07 19.88 -1.32
N LYS A 228 -4.75 20.32 -2.36
CA LYS A 228 -4.17 21.04 -3.50
C LYS A 228 -3.54 22.40 -3.08
N ALA A 229 -4.16 23.08 -2.12
CA ALA A 229 -3.66 24.34 -1.57
C ALA A 229 -2.54 24.16 -0.52
N HIS A 230 -2.49 23.01 0.19
CA HIS A 230 -1.61 22.77 1.33
C HIS A 230 -0.45 21.80 1.05
N THR A 231 -0.17 21.46 -0.21
CA THR A 231 1.07 20.78 -0.62
C THR A 231 1.48 19.56 0.21
N THR A 232 0.52 18.81 0.75
CA THR A 232 0.82 17.54 1.40
C THR A 232 1.09 16.48 0.33
N ARG A 233 2.27 15.89 0.38
CA ARG A 233 2.65 14.81 -0.56
C ARG A 233 2.33 13.47 0.07
N PRO A 234 1.58 12.58 -0.61
CA PRO A 234 1.36 11.24 -0.09
C PRO A 234 2.68 10.49 0.05
N HIS A 235 2.93 9.94 1.25
CA HIS A 235 4.07 9.07 1.46
C HIS A 235 3.75 7.67 0.96
N MET A 236 3.93 7.51 -0.34
CA MET A 236 3.77 6.27 -1.08
C MET A 236 5.13 5.88 -1.64
N ILE A 237 5.62 4.70 -1.25
CA ILE A 237 6.83 4.12 -1.80
C ILE A 237 6.46 3.51 -3.14
N VAL A 238 6.97 4.07 -4.21
CA VAL A 238 6.69 3.56 -5.55
C VAL A 238 7.43 2.24 -5.77
N MET A 239 6.80 1.35 -6.52
CA MET A 239 7.38 0.07 -6.92
C MET A 239 8.48 0.36 -7.93
N SER A 240 9.70 0.58 -7.44
CA SER A 240 10.88 0.89 -8.25
C SER A 240 12.12 0.27 -7.59
N GLN A 241 13.20 0.16 -8.31
CA GLN A 241 14.50 -0.17 -7.71
C GLN A 241 15.00 1.01 -6.84
N GLY A 242 15.78 0.72 -5.80
CA GLY A 242 16.36 1.77 -4.95
C GLY A 242 15.43 2.39 -3.90
N LYS A 243 14.44 1.66 -3.41
CA LYS A 243 13.42 2.14 -2.45
C LYS A 243 13.95 2.51 -1.05
N SER A 244 15.19 2.17 -0.70
CA SER A 244 15.71 2.20 0.67
C SER A 244 15.54 3.56 1.37
N VAL A 245 15.74 4.67 0.67
CA VAL A 245 15.59 6.02 1.24
C VAL A 245 14.13 6.34 1.60
N GLU A 246 13.17 5.92 0.75
CA GLU A 246 11.75 6.12 1.03
C GLU A 246 11.23 5.20 2.14
N MET A 247 11.90 4.05 2.36
CA MET A 247 11.53 3.09 3.40
C MET A 247 11.96 3.55 4.79
N GLU A 248 12.97 4.41 4.90
CA GLU A 248 13.53 4.84 6.20
C GLU A 248 12.46 5.39 7.15
N PRO A 249 11.57 6.31 6.74
CA PRO A 249 10.55 6.86 7.63
C PRO A 249 9.53 5.83 8.13
N ILE A 250 9.40 4.68 7.44
CA ILE A 250 8.47 3.61 7.81
C ILE A 250 9.19 2.30 8.18
N ARG A 251 10.46 2.35 8.50
CA ARG A 251 11.25 1.19 8.95
C ARG A 251 10.57 0.40 10.09
N PRO A 252 9.91 1.03 11.08
CA PRO A 252 9.16 0.29 12.10
C PRO A 252 8.09 -0.64 11.55
N MET A 253 7.46 -0.30 10.40
CA MET A 253 6.49 -1.18 9.72
C MET A 253 7.17 -2.44 9.20
N TRP A 254 8.36 -2.32 8.63
CA TRP A 254 9.14 -3.47 8.13
C TRP A 254 9.58 -4.38 9.27
N THR A 255 10.05 -3.80 10.38
CA THR A 255 10.40 -4.56 11.60
C THR A 255 9.16 -5.27 12.17
N GLY A 256 8.02 -4.58 12.21
CA GLY A 256 6.75 -5.15 12.64
C GLY A 256 6.29 -6.30 11.74
N ALA A 257 6.40 -6.14 10.42
CA ALA A 257 6.06 -7.19 9.46
C ALA A 257 6.95 -8.44 9.62
N TYR A 258 8.27 -8.23 9.78
CA TYR A 258 9.18 -9.33 10.07
C TYR A 258 8.77 -10.09 11.34
N SER A 259 8.48 -9.36 12.41
CA SER A 259 8.05 -9.95 13.68
C SER A 259 6.70 -10.67 13.56
N ALA A 260 5.75 -10.12 12.81
CA ALA A 260 4.45 -10.75 12.56
C ALA A 260 4.59 -12.05 11.77
N LEU A 261 5.36 -12.02 10.68
CA LEU A 261 5.61 -13.19 9.82
C LEU A 261 6.35 -14.30 10.56
N SER A 262 7.34 -13.95 11.41
CA SER A 262 8.12 -14.94 12.16
C SER A 262 7.33 -15.64 13.28
N ARG A 263 6.18 -15.08 13.67
CA ARG A 263 5.30 -15.63 14.70
C ARG A 263 3.98 -16.18 14.16
N ALA A 264 3.76 -16.04 12.84
CA ALA A 264 2.56 -16.55 12.21
C ALA A 264 2.59 -18.09 12.17
N ARG A 265 1.54 -18.74 12.63
CA ARG A 265 1.32 -20.18 12.42
C ARG A 265 0.69 -20.46 11.06
N GLU A 266 -0.09 -19.51 10.58
CA GLU A 266 -0.69 -19.55 9.26
C GLU A 266 -0.42 -18.22 8.55
N LEU A 267 0.12 -18.30 7.34
CA LEU A 267 0.31 -17.18 6.43
C LEU A 267 -0.62 -17.34 5.24
N GLN A 268 -1.53 -16.39 5.07
CA GLN A 268 -2.39 -16.34 3.91
C GLN A 268 -1.95 -15.22 2.97
N ILE A 269 -1.46 -15.56 1.79
CA ILE A 269 -1.06 -14.61 0.74
C ILE A 269 -2.23 -14.41 -0.21
N VAL A 270 -2.78 -13.20 -0.24
CA VAL A 270 -4.01 -12.91 -0.99
C VAL A 270 -3.75 -11.83 -2.04
N GLY A 271 -3.90 -12.18 -3.31
CA GLY A 271 -3.78 -11.24 -4.42
C GLY A 271 -2.41 -10.59 -4.59
N TYR A 272 -1.33 -11.22 -4.09
CA TYR A 272 0.04 -10.77 -4.28
C TYR A 272 0.79 -11.72 -5.22
N SER A 273 1.37 -11.19 -6.30
CA SER A 273 2.00 -12.00 -7.35
C SER A 273 3.47 -12.34 -7.11
N ILE A 274 4.10 -11.76 -6.08
CA ILE A 274 5.55 -11.85 -5.81
C ILE A 274 6.36 -11.49 -7.06
N PRO A 275 6.29 -10.26 -7.51
CA PRO A 275 7.02 -9.85 -8.70
C PRO A 275 8.55 -9.96 -8.46
N PRO A 276 9.33 -10.29 -9.51
CA PRO A 276 10.78 -10.48 -9.38
C PRO A 276 11.55 -9.26 -8.89
N ASP A 277 11.07 -8.09 -9.19
CA ASP A 277 11.64 -6.78 -8.86
C ASP A 277 11.36 -6.33 -7.42
N ASP A 278 10.41 -6.96 -6.71
CA ASP A 278 10.12 -6.65 -5.30
C ASP A 278 11.04 -7.44 -4.34
N ILE A 279 12.34 -7.16 -4.46
CA ILE A 279 13.41 -7.89 -3.76
C ILE A 279 13.26 -7.79 -2.25
N GLU A 280 12.88 -6.62 -1.74
CA GLU A 280 12.72 -6.37 -0.31
C GLU A 280 11.61 -7.23 0.30
N ILE A 281 10.46 -7.35 -0.39
CA ILE A 281 9.36 -8.22 0.06
C ILE A 281 9.76 -9.68 0.00
N ARG A 282 10.48 -10.09 -1.05
CA ARG A 282 10.99 -11.46 -1.16
C ARG A 282 11.96 -11.80 -0.03
N ALA A 283 12.85 -10.87 0.33
CA ALA A 283 13.76 -11.02 1.46
C ALA A 283 13.00 -11.09 2.79
N LEU A 284 11.99 -10.22 2.98
CA LEU A 284 11.11 -10.20 4.15
C LEU A 284 10.38 -11.54 4.33
N LEU A 285 9.74 -12.07 3.27
CA LEU A 285 9.03 -13.34 3.31
C LEU A 285 9.99 -14.49 3.65
N ARG A 286 11.16 -14.55 3.00
CA ARG A 286 12.17 -15.57 3.30
C ARG A 286 12.64 -15.51 4.76
N ALA A 287 13.00 -14.33 5.24
CA ALA A 287 13.54 -14.17 6.58
C ALA A 287 12.46 -14.35 7.66
N GLY A 288 11.26 -13.82 7.43
CA GLY A 288 10.15 -13.89 8.38
C GLY A 288 9.65 -15.31 8.56
N VAL A 289 9.31 -15.99 7.46
CA VAL A 289 8.74 -17.36 7.52
C VAL A 289 9.79 -18.39 7.93
N ALA A 290 11.06 -18.19 7.55
CA ALA A 290 12.14 -19.15 7.85
C ALA A 290 12.55 -19.19 9.33
N ARG A 291 12.23 -18.19 10.12
CA ARG A 291 12.65 -18.09 11.54
C ARG A 291 11.54 -18.39 12.55
N GLY A 292 10.35 -18.73 12.08
CA GLY A 292 9.28 -19.17 12.96
C GLY A 292 9.63 -20.43 13.74
N PRO A 293 9.10 -20.61 14.96
CA PRO A 293 9.38 -21.78 15.80
C PRO A 293 8.81 -23.08 15.23
N GLU A 294 7.86 -23.02 14.35
CA GLU A 294 7.23 -24.15 13.66
C GLU A 294 7.01 -23.83 12.17
N PRO A 295 6.95 -24.86 11.30
CA PRO A 295 6.65 -24.65 9.89
C PRO A 295 5.24 -24.07 9.75
N ALA A 296 5.15 -22.81 9.33
CA ALA A 296 3.89 -22.16 9.09
C ALA A 296 3.12 -22.85 7.95
N GLN A 297 1.81 -22.93 8.11
CA GLN A 297 0.96 -23.25 6.97
C GLN A 297 0.90 -22.01 6.07
N VAL A 298 1.19 -22.17 4.77
CA VAL A 298 1.11 -21.07 3.82
C VAL A 298 0.01 -21.36 2.81
N VAL A 299 -0.99 -20.49 2.75
CA VAL A 299 -2.11 -20.59 1.82
C VAL A 299 -2.01 -19.45 0.82
N VAL A 300 -2.03 -19.77 -0.47
CA VAL A 300 -1.92 -18.78 -1.55
C VAL A 300 -3.26 -18.65 -2.24
N HIS A 301 -3.84 -17.47 -2.15
CA HIS A 301 -5.07 -17.08 -2.82
C HIS A 301 -4.76 -16.16 -4.01
N ASN A 302 -4.78 -16.73 -5.21
CA ASN A 302 -4.47 -15.98 -6.43
C ASN A 302 -5.21 -16.59 -7.63
N PRO A 303 -5.67 -15.82 -8.62
CA PRO A 303 -6.21 -16.38 -9.85
C PRO A 303 -5.14 -17.11 -10.72
N ASP A 304 -3.86 -16.72 -10.57
CA ASP A 304 -2.74 -17.35 -11.26
C ASP A 304 -2.10 -18.45 -10.39
N PRO A 305 -2.24 -19.75 -10.77
CA PRO A 305 -1.65 -20.84 -9.99
C PRO A 305 -0.12 -20.83 -10.00
N SER A 306 0.53 -20.16 -10.94
CA SER A 306 1.99 -20.06 -10.99
C SER A 306 2.56 -19.27 -9.79
N VAL A 307 1.75 -18.39 -9.18
CA VAL A 307 2.11 -17.68 -7.96
C VAL A 307 2.39 -18.64 -6.81
N HIS A 308 1.64 -19.71 -6.68
CA HIS A 308 1.89 -20.74 -5.65
C HIS A 308 3.28 -21.38 -5.82
N MET A 309 3.67 -21.68 -7.05
CA MET A 309 5.02 -22.21 -7.31
C MET A 309 6.11 -21.19 -6.94
N ARG A 310 5.90 -19.91 -7.24
CA ARG A 310 6.82 -18.84 -6.81
C ARG A 310 6.91 -18.75 -5.29
N VAL A 311 5.78 -18.74 -4.58
CA VAL A 311 5.75 -18.71 -3.10
C VAL A 311 6.57 -19.86 -2.51
N ARG A 312 6.44 -21.08 -3.02
CA ARG A 312 7.18 -22.25 -2.54
C ARG A 312 8.70 -22.07 -2.60
N THR A 313 9.22 -21.21 -3.46
CA THR A 313 10.66 -20.91 -3.50
C THR A 313 11.12 -19.97 -2.38
N TYR A 314 10.19 -19.30 -1.70
CA TYR A 314 10.47 -18.33 -0.62
C TYR A 314 10.14 -18.86 0.78
N VAL A 315 9.31 -19.89 0.89
CA VAL A 315 8.97 -20.54 2.14
C VAL A 315 9.82 -21.79 2.35
N GLN A 316 10.04 -22.19 3.59
CA GLN A 316 10.80 -23.40 3.90
C GLN A 316 10.14 -24.63 3.28
N GLN A 317 10.95 -25.62 2.90
CA GLN A 317 10.48 -26.91 2.39
C GLN A 317 9.58 -27.67 3.38
N SER A 318 9.73 -27.37 4.68
CA SER A 318 8.92 -27.95 5.77
C SER A 318 7.53 -27.29 5.92
N ALA A 319 7.33 -26.08 5.35
CA ALA A 319 6.03 -25.44 5.41
C ALA A 319 5.01 -26.15 4.51
N ARG A 320 3.82 -26.43 5.06
CA ARG A 320 2.71 -26.90 4.24
C ARG A 320 2.20 -25.75 3.39
N SER A 321 2.20 -25.90 2.07
CA SER A 321 1.69 -24.88 1.17
C SER A 321 0.46 -25.38 0.42
N GLU A 322 -0.58 -24.56 0.40
CA GLU A 322 -1.86 -24.83 -0.26
C GLU A 322 -2.16 -23.69 -1.24
N TYR A 323 -2.74 -24.03 -2.39
CA TYR A 323 -3.25 -23.10 -3.36
C TYR A 323 -4.78 -23.05 -3.32
N ARG A 324 -5.34 -21.86 -3.28
CA ARG A 324 -6.78 -21.63 -3.44
C ARG A 324 -7.02 -20.55 -4.48
N PRO A 325 -7.90 -20.78 -5.47
CA PRO A 325 -8.29 -19.69 -6.36
C PRO A 325 -8.96 -18.58 -5.53
N PHE A 326 -8.53 -17.35 -5.76
CA PHE A 326 -9.14 -16.19 -5.12
C PHE A 326 -10.17 -15.58 -6.05
N THR A 327 -11.43 -15.75 -5.70
CA THR A 327 -12.56 -15.09 -6.36
C THR A 327 -13.47 -14.51 -5.29
N VAL A 328 -13.85 -13.26 -5.44
CA VAL A 328 -14.82 -12.57 -4.56
C VAL A 328 -16.25 -12.66 -5.13
N ARG A 329 -16.43 -13.48 -6.17
CA ARG A 329 -17.73 -13.67 -6.85
C ARG A 329 -18.59 -14.73 -6.17
#